data_a70a2103bb6165f4a011726a600c4cd6
#
_entry.id   a70a2103bb6165f4a011726a600c4cd6
#
_cell.length_a   1.000
_cell.length_b   1.000
_cell.length_c   1.000
_cell.angle_alpha   90.00
_cell.angle_beta   90.00
_cell.angle_gamma   90.00
#
_symmetry.space_group_name_H-M   'P 1'
#
loop_
_entity.id
_entity.type
_entity.pdbx_description
1 polymer ?
#
loop_
_entity_poly.entity_id
_entity_poly.type
_entity_poly.pdbx_seq_one_letter_code
_entity_poly.pdbx_strand_id
1 'polypeptide(L)'
;MGVRIVLASGRPTYGLMPLANLELGNYGGFVLSYNGCQIIKAQNGEILFERRINPEMLPYLEKKARKNGFAIFTYHDDTLITDSPDNEYIKNEALLNNLKIIKEDEFSTAIDFAPCKCMLVSDKEKALIGLEQHWEKRLAGTLDAFRSEPYFLEVVPCGVNKANTLGALLEHLGVTREEVIAV
;
A
#
# COMPACT_ATOMS: atom_id res chain seq x y z
N MET A 1 21.77 8.27 -24.01
CA MET A 1 20.50 8.05 -23.30
C MET A 1 20.77 6.98 -22.25
N GLY A 2 20.43 7.25 -20.99
CA GLY A 2 20.64 6.28 -19.92
C GLY A 2 19.37 5.46 -19.65
N VAL A 3 19.52 4.23 -19.16
CA VAL A 3 18.41 3.41 -18.65
C VAL A 3 17.85 4.05 -17.37
N ARG A 4 16.54 4.15 -17.26
CA ARG A 4 15.85 4.56 -16.03
C ARG A 4 15.34 3.32 -15.31
N ILE A 5 15.56 3.25 -14.01
CA ILE A 5 15.16 2.11 -13.20
C ILE A 5 13.94 2.48 -12.34
N VAL A 6 12.99 1.56 -12.24
CA VAL A 6 11.81 1.69 -11.39
C VAL A 6 11.74 0.48 -10.45
N LEU A 7 11.79 0.72 -9.15
CA LEU A 7 11.48 -0.29 -8.14
C LEU A 7 9.98 -0.28 -7.86
N ALA A 8 9.27 -1.36 -8.22
CA ALA A 8 7.82 -1.46 -8.07
C ALA A 8 7.44 -2.53 -7.05
N SER A 9 6.75 -2.15 -5.97
CA SER A 9 6.41 -3.05 -4.86
C SER A 9 5.06 -2.73 -4.22
N GLY A 10 4.51 -3.72 -3.51
CA GLY A 10 3.37 -3.53 -2.59
C GLY A 10 3.77 -2.96 -1.22
N ARG A 11 5.06 -2.93 -0.91
CA ARG A 11 5.60 -2.43 0.36
C ARG A 11 5.36 -0.91 0.53
N PRO A 12 5.34 -0.43 1.79
CA PRO A 12 5.35 1.00 2.07
C PRO A 12 6.65 1.65 1.58
N THR A 13 6.58 2.93 1.23
CA THR A 13 7.74 3.69 0.73
C THR A 13 8.92 3.61 1.69
N TYR A 14 8.68 3.78 2.98
CA TYR A 14 9.73 3.71 4.00
C TYR A 14 10.50 2.38 3.95
N GLY A 15 9.79 1.25 3.82
CA GLY A 15 10.40 -0.08 3.71
C GLY A 15 11.19 -0.33 2.42
N LEU A 16 10.95 0.47 1.36
CA LEU A 16 11.66 0.38 0.09
C LEU A 16 12.89 1.29 0.02
N MET A 17 12.91 2.39 0.77
CA MET A 17 13.97 3.39 0.66
C MET A 17 15.39 2.86 0.92
N PRO A 18 15.63 1.93 1.86
CA PRO A 18 16.98 1.36 2.02
C PRO A 18 17.49 0.69 0.75
N LEU A 19 16.65 -0.11 0.07
CA LEU A 19 16.99 -0.74 -1.20
C LEU A 19 17.12 0.30 -2.32
N ALA A 20 16.20 1.25 -2.38
CA ALA A 20 16.23 2.32 -3.39
C ALA A 20 17.50 3.16 -3.28
N ASN A 21 17.94 3.51 -2.09
CA ASN A 21 19.17 4.26 -1.86
C ASN A 21 20.41 3.45 -2.27
N LEU A 22 20.42 2.14 -2.02
CA LEU A 22 21.53 1.26 -2.40
C LEU A 22 21.62 1.13 -3.93
N GLU A 23 20.50 0.85 -4.60
CA GLU A 23 20.48 0.49 -6.01
C GLU A 23 20.34 1.69 -6.95
N LEU A 24 19.66 2.76 -6.51
CA LEU A 24 19.32 3.91 -7.35
C LEU A 24 20.00 5.20 -6.92
N GLY A 25 20.60 5.25 -5.73
CA GLY A 25 21.11 6.50 -5.12
C GLY A 25 22.06 7.30 -6.01
N ASN A 26 22.91 6.62 -6.76
CA ASN A 26 23.89 7.26 -7.66
C ASN A 26 23.39 7.48 -9.09
N TYR A 27 22.36 6.77 -9.52
CA TYR A 27 21.92 6.75 -10.92
C TYR A 27 20.59 7.46 -11.14
N GLY A 28 19.88 7.75 -10.05
CA GLY A 28 18.51 8.19 -10.11
C GLY A 28 17.56 7.04 -10.48
N GLY A 29 16.28 7.31 -10.39
CA GLY A 29 15.24 6.33 -10.68
C GLY A 29 13.98 6.64 -9.91
N PHE A 30 13.04 5.71 -9.92
CA PHE A 30 11.74 5.90 -9.31
C PHE A 30 11.41 4.73 -8.38
N VAL A 31 10.67 5.03 -7.32
CA VAL A 31 10.08 4.03 -6.42
C VAL A 31 8.57 4.10 -6.56
N LEU A 32 7.96 2.99 -6.96
CA LEU A 32 6.53 2.79 -7.00
C LEU A 32 6.16 1.90 -5.81
N SER A 33 5.51 2.48 -4.81
CA SER A 33 5.18 1.85 -3.53
C SER A 33 3.67 1.66 -3.35
N TYR A 34 3.27 0.91 -2.30
CA TYR A 34 1.86 0.64 -1.96
C TYR A 34 1.05 0.14 -3.17
N ASN A 35 1.61 -0.81 -3.96
CA ASN A 35 1.00 -1.33 -5.20
C ASN A 35 0.75 -0.28 -6.30
N GLY A 36 1.36 0.88 -6.21
CA GLY A 36 1.15 1.97 -7.15
C GLY A 36 0.39 3.16 -6.60
N CYS A 37 0.04 3.18 -5.31
CA CYS A 37 -0.57 4.37 -4.71
C CYS A 37 0.36 5.58 -4.73
N GLN A 38 1.69 5.37 -4.74
CA GLN A 38 2.65 6.45 -4.74
C GLN A 38 3.82 6.16 -5.69
N ILE A 39 4.28 7.21 -6.39
CA ILE A 39 5.56 7.23 -7.13
C ILE A 39 6.40 8.38 -6.61
N ILE A 40 7.63 8.10 -6.26
CA ILE A 40 8.61 9.10 -5.86
C ILE A 40 9.87 9.02 -6.71
N LYS A 41 10.59 10.13 -6.83
CA LYS A 41 11.98 10.15 -7.30
C LYS A 41 12.88 9.60 -6.20
N ALA A 42 13.69 8.58 -6.51
CA ALA A 42 14.57 7.95 -5.52
C ALA A 42 15.62 8.93 -4.94
N GLN A 43 16.07 9.90 -5.72
CA GLN A 43 17.14 10.82 -5.33
C GLN A 43 16.77 11.81 -4.22
N ASN A 44 15.55 12.30 -4.20
CA ASN A 44 15.14 13.41 -3.33
C ASN A 44 13.79 13.20 -2.63
N GLY A 45 13.13 12.06 -2.87
CA GLY A 45 11.82 11.76 -2.29
C GLY A 45 10.66 12.57 -2.87
N GLU A 46 10.88 13.32 -3.97
CA GLU A 46 9.82 14.10 -4.61
C GLU A 46 8.69 13.18 -5.09
N ILE A 47 7.47 13.46 -4.64
CA ILE A 47 6.28 12.72 -5.03
C ILE A 47 5.83 13.20 -6.42
N LEU A 48 5.80 12.28 -7.38
CA LEU A 48 5.31 12.53 -8.74
C LEU A 48 3.86 12.15 -8.92
N PHE A 49 3.42 11.13 -8.19
CA PHE A 49 2.06 10.62 -8.25
C PHE A 49 1.68 10.08 -6.89
N GLU A 50 0.44 10.35 -6.50
CA GLU A 50 -0.11 9.82 -5.27
C GLU A 50 -1.62 9.69 -5.37
N ARG A 51 -2.14 8.55 -4.90
CA ARG A 51 -3.56 8.34 -4.64
C ARG A 51 -3.75 7.83 -3.23
N ARG A 52 -4.77 8.36 -2.55
CA ARG A 52 -5.04 8.07 -1.14
C ARG A 52 -6.48 7.64 -0.95
N ILE A 53 -6.72 6.82 0.06
CA ILE A 53 -8.07 6.44 0.51
C ILE A 53 -8.72 7.69 1.12
N ASN A 54 -9.98 7.99 0.74
CA ASN A 54 -10.75 9.03 1.41
C ASN A 54 -10.92 8.65 2.89
N PRO A 55 -10.48 9.50 3.85
CA PRO A 55 -10.59 9.21 5.29
C PRO A 55 -12.01 8.89 5.76
N GLU A 56 -13.04 9.41 5.09
CA GLU A 56 -14.45 9.08 5.37
C GLU A 56 -14.78 7.58 5.22
N MET A 57 -13.92 6.82 4.52
CA MET A 57 -14.07 5.37 4.38
C MET A 57 -13.51 4.60 5.56
N LEU A 58 -12.62 5.17 6.36
CA LEU A 58 -11.96 4.47 7.47
C LEU A 58 -12.94 3.92 8.51
N PRO A 59 -13.98 4.66 8.97
CA PRO A 59 -14.96 4.11 9.89
C PRO A 59 -15.71 2.90 9.32
N TYR A 60 -15.97 2.87 8.02
CA TYR A 60 -16.59 1.71 7.38
C TYR A 60 -15.65 0.50 7.37
N LEU A 61 -14.37 0.70 7.02
CA LEU A 61 -13.36 -0.36 6.99
C LEU A 61 -13.15 -0.95 8.38
N GLU A 62 -12.95 -0.10 9.39
CA GLU A 62 -12.80 -0.51 10.79
C GLU A 62 -14.03 -1.29 11.30
N LYS A 63 -15.25 -0.77 11.07
CA LYS A 63 -16.48 -1.46 11.44
C LYS A 63 -16.58 -2.86 10.83
N LYS A 64 -16.14 -3.01 9.59
CA LYS A 64 -16.14 -4.32 8.93
C LYS A 64 -15.05 -5.24 9.47
N ALA A 65 -13.86 -4.74 9.76
CA ALA A 65 -12.80 -5.49 10.41
C ALA A 65 -13.29 -6.01 11.78
N ARG A 66 -13.77 -5.14 12.66
CA ARG A 66 -14.28 -5.49 13.99
C ARG A 66 -15.44 -6.51 13.93
N LYS A 67 -16.40 -6.31 13.01
CA LYS A 67 -17.54 -7.23 12.86
C LYS A 67 -17.12 -8.66 12.51
N ASN A 68 -16.02 -8.83 11.78
CA ASN A 68 -15.50 -10.13 11.36
C ASN A 68 -14.42 -10.66 12.31
N GLY A 69 -14.02 -9.89 13.33
CA GLY A 69 -12.93 -10.25 14.24
C GLY A 69 -11.57 -10.24 13.52
N PHE A 70 -11.39 -9.31 12.59
CA PHE A 70 -10.13 -9.07 11.87
C PHE A 70 -9.39 -7.92 12.50
N ALA A 71 -8.07 -8.00 12.56
CA ALA A 71 -7.21 -6.86 12.83
C ALA A 71 -7.17 -5.92 11.62
N ILE A 72 -6.96 -4.63 11.87
CA ILE A 72 -6.79 -3.62 10.83
C ILE A 72 -5.53 -2.81 11.09
N PHE A 73 -4.82 -2.43 10.00
CA PHE A 73 -3.70 -1.52 10.10
C PHE A 73 -3.52 -0.67 8.85
N THR A 74 -2.76 0.41 9.00
CA THR A 74 -2.26 1.26 7.92
C THR A 74 -0.84 1.72 8.21
N TYR A 75 -0.25 2.46 7.29
CA TYR A 75 1.11 2.97 7.36
C TYR A 75 1.14 4.50 7.37
N HIS A 76 2.05 5.05 8.14
CA HIS A 76 2.38 6.47 8.13
C HIS A 76 3.87 6.63 8.39
N ASP A 77 4.61 7.14 7.40
CA ASP A 77 6.05 7.28 7.43
C ASP A 77 6.78 6.00 7.91
N ASP A 78 7.46 6.04 9.04
CA ASP A 78 8.18 4.93 9.67
C ASP A 78 7.32 4.10 10.63
N THR A 79 5.99 4.27 10.59
CA THR A 79 5.08 3.63 11.53
C THR A 79 4.01 2.77 10.85
N LEU A 80 3.59 1.72 11.55
CA LEU A 80 2.43 0.89 11.28
C LEU A 80 1.43 1.13 12.43
N ILE A 81 0.26 1.65 12.11
CA ILE A 81 -0.79 2.00 13.07
C ILE A 81 -1.86 0.92 13.03
N THR A 82 -2.21 0.35 14.18
CA THR A 82 -3.13 -0.80 14.28
C THR A 82 -3.91 -0.84 15.59
N ASP A 83 -5.07 -1.51 15.57
CA ASP A 83 -5.83 -1.87 16.78
C ASP A 83 -5.31 -3.14 17.48
N SER A 84 -4.41 -3.90 16.83
CA SER A 84 -3.99 -5.23 17.26
C SER A 84 -2.47 -5.40 17.21
N PRO A 85 -1.69 -4.70 18.04
CA PRO A 85 -0.22 -4.67 17.97
C PRO A 85 0.44 -6.03 18.27
N ASP A 86 -0.28 -6.93 18.95
CA ASP A 86 0.23 -8.25 19.31
C ASP A 86 -0.02 -9.33 18.24
N ASN A 87 -0.70 -8.98 17.14
CA ASN A 87 -0.91 -9.89 16.02
C ASN A 87 0.41 -10.21 15.32
N GLU A 88 0.72 -11.51 15.18
CA GLU A 88 2.02 -11.98 14.65
C GLU A 88 2.25 -11.57 13.18
N TYR A 89 1.20 -11.54 12.36
CA TYR A 89 1.32 -11.09 10.97
C TYR A 89 1.66 -9.60 10.89
N ILE A 90 1.07 -8.78 11.78
CA ILE A 90 1.36 -7.34 11.87
C ILE A 90 2.78 -7.11 12.36
N LYS A 91 3.25 -7.86 13.37
CA LYS A 91 4.65 -7.79 13.85
C LYS A 91 5.63 -8.15 12.74
N ASN A 92 5.35 -9.21 11.98
CA ASN A 92 6.18 -9.62 10.87
C ASN A 92 6.20 -8.56 9.75
N GLU A 93 5.05 -7.98 9.41
CA GLU A 93 4.96 -6.89 8.42
C GLU A 93 5.78 -5.67 8.86
N ALA A 94 5.68 -5.27 10.12
CA ALA A 94 6.46 -4.17 10.67
C ALA A 94 7.97 -4.48 10.65
N LEU A 95 8.37 -5.68 11.04
CA LEU A 95 9.77 -6.12 11.01
C LEU A 95 10.35 -6.10 9.59
N LEU A 96 9.63 -6.66 8.61
CA LEU A 96 10.05 -6.73 7.21
C LEU A 96 10.24 -5.35 6.56
N ASN A 97 9.53 -4.35 7.04
CA ASN A 97 9.57 -2.97 6.52
C ASN A 97 10.29 -2.01 7.47
N ASN A 98 10.89 -2.49 8.57
CA ASN A 98 11.58 -1.70 9.58
C ASN A 98 10.71 -0.57 10.16
N LEU A 99 9.44 -0.88 10.48
CA LEU A 99 8.45 0.05 10.99
C LEU A 99 8.27 -0.09 12.49
N LYS A 100 7.93 1.02 13.15
CA LYS A 100 7.45 1.04 14.53
C LYS A 100 5.96 0.71 14.54
N ILE A 101 5.50 -0.05 15.54
CA ILE A 101 4.07 -0.31 15.72
C ILE A 101 3.50 0.71 16.71
N ILE A 102 2.41 1.38 16.30
CA ILE A 102 1.61 2.26 17.15
C ILE A 102 0.24 1.60 17.35
N LYS A 103 -0.16 1.44 18.62
CA LYS A 103 -1.49 0.93 18.96
C LYS A 103 -2.50 2.06 19.02
N GLU A 104 -3.63 1.88 18.31
CA GLU A 104 -4.78 2.77 18.35
C GLU A 104 -6.07 1.96 18.45
N ASP A 105 -6.74 2.00 19.62
CA ASP A 105 -7.95 1.22 19.89
C ASP A 105 -9.15 1.72 19.04
N GLU A 106 -9.20 3.02 18.72
CA GLU A 106 -10.16 3.66 17.83
C GLU A 106 -9.50 4.05 16.53
N PHE A 107 -9.17 3.03 15.72
CA PHE A 107 -8.34 3.14 14.51
C PHE A 107 -8.77 4.29 13.58
N SER A 108 -10.05 4.35 13.20
CA SER A 108 -10.52 5.35 12.23
C SER A 108 -10.53 6.77 12.75
N THR A 109 -10.62 6.95 14.06
CA THR A 109 -10.60 8.28 14.71
C THR A 109 -9.18 8.77 14.93
N ALA A 110 -8.25 7.85 15.19
CA ALA A 110 -6.84 8.17 15.38
C ALA A 110 -6.11 8.54 14.09
N ILE A 111 -6.63 8.09 12.93
CA ILE A 111 -6.04 8.40 11.61
C ILE A 111 -6.56 9.75 11.13
N ASP A 112 -5.77 10.79 11.28
CA ASP A 112 -6.08 12.18 10.86
C ASP A 112 -5.55 12.55 9.46
N PHE A 113 -5.07 11.55 8.72
CA PHE A 113 -4.55 11.67 7.35
C PHE A 113 -5.24 10.71 6.39
N ALA A 114 -5.08 10.92 5.09
CA ALA A 114 -5.54 10.02 4.04
C ALA A 114 -4.47 8.95 3.77
N PRO A 115 -4.69 7.66 4.11
CA PRO A 115 -3.69 6.62 3.90
C PRO A 115 -3.62 6.16 2.44
N CYS A 116 -2.45 5.71 2.00
CA CYS A 116 -2.27 5.07 0.69
C CYS A 116 -2.95 3.69 0.64
N LYS A 117 -2.90 2.95 1.75
CA LYS A 117 -3.38 1.56 1.83
C LYS A 117 -3.82 1.24 3.26
N CYS A 118 -4.94 0.50 3.38
CA CYS A 118 -5.32 -0.19 4.61
C CYS A 118 -5.22 -1.70 4.42
N MET A 119 -4.93 -2.43 5.49
CA MET A 119 -4.80 -3.88 5.51
C MET A 119 -5.73 -4.47 6.55
N LEU A 120 -6.47 -5.52 6.18
CA LEU A 120 -7.18 -6.36 7.14
C LEU A 120 -6.46 -7.69 7.29
N VAL A 121 -6.39 -8.19 8.51
CA VAL A 121 -5.61 -9.38 8.86
C VAL A 121 -6.45 -10.40 9.59
N SER A 122 -6.39 -11.65 9.17
CA SER A 122 -7.05 -12.76 9.86
C SER A 122 -6.43 -14.10 9.45
N ASP A 123 -6.41 -15.07 10.36
CA ASP A 123 -6.16 -16.48 10.11
C ASP A 123 -7.35 -17.22 9.46
N LYS A 124 -8.51 -16.57 9.40
CA LYS A 124 -9.75 -17.09 8.82
C LYS A 124 -9.82 -16.81 7.32
N GLU A 125 -9.01 -17.47 6.52
CA GLU A 125 -8.91 -17.24 5.08
C GLU A 125 -10.27 -17.20 4.36
N LYS A 126 -11.17 -18.16 4.66
CA LYS A 126 -12.51 -18.20 4.04
C LYS A 126 -13.35 -16.96 4.35
N ALA A 127 -13.18 -16.35 5.52
CA ALA A 127 -13.88 -15.13 5.87
C ALA A 127 -13.29 -13.92 5.14
N LEU A 128 -11.96 -13.87 4.93
CA LEU A 128 -11.32 -12.85 4.08
C LEU A 128 -11.78 -12.97 2.63
N ILE A 129 -11.86 -14.19 2.06
CA ILE A 129 -12.41 -14.43 0.71
C ILE A 129 -13.83 -13.89 0.60
N GLY A 130 -14.70 -14.20 1.58
CA GLY A 130 -16.07 -13.72 1.58
C GLY A 130 -16.17 -12.20 1.63
N LEU A 131 -15.30 -11.55 2.41
CA LEU A 131 -15.26 -10.09 2.48
C LEU A 131 -14.72 -9.46 1.20
N GLU A 132 -13.67 -10.03 0.59
CA GLU A 132 -13.11 -9.62 -0.70
C GLU A 132 -14.20 -9.62 -1.79
N GLN A 133 -14.91 -10.73 -1.98
CA GLN A 133 -16.00 -10.87 -2.95
C GLN A 133 -17.17 -9.89 -2.70
N HIS A 134 -17.47 -9.63 -1.41
CA HIS A 134 -18.47 -8.63 -1.05
C HIS A 134 -18.00 -7.21 -1.40
N TRP A 135 -16.75 -6.89 -1.16
CA TRP A 135 -16.20 -5.58 -1.39
C TRP A 135 -15.93 -5.27 -2.86
N GLU A 136 -15.58 -6.27 -3.67
CA GLU A 136 -15.47 -6.13 -5.12
C GLU A 136 -16.72 -5.45 -5.74
N LYS A 137 -17.90 -5.80 -5.22
CA LYS A 137 -19.17 -5.19 -5.67
C LYS A 137 -19.52 -3.91 -4.92
N ARG A 138 -19.30 -3.90 -3.60
CA ARG A 138 -19.80 -2.82 -2.73
C ARG A 138 -18.94 -1.57 -2.79
N LEU A 139 -17.65 -1.71 -3.06
CA LEU A 139 -16.68 -0.61 -3.12
C LEU A 139 -16.28 -0.26 -4.56
N ALA A 140 -16.90 -0.92 -5.56
CA ALA A 140 -16.62 -0.68 -6.98
C ALA A 140 -16.61 0.82 -7.33
N GLY A 141 -15.55 1.27 -7.98
CA GLY A 141 -15.35 2.67 -8.35
C GLY A 141 -14.85 3.59 -7.24
N THR A 142 -14.75 3.10 -5.99
CA THR A 142 -14.24 3.88 -4.86
C THR A 142 -12.94 3.30 -4.32
N LEU A 143 -12.94 2.02 -3.97
CA LEU A 143 -11.79 1.28 -3.48
C LEU A 143 -11.72 -0.09 -4.16
N ASP A 144 -10.50 -0.58 -4.34
CA ASP A 144 -10.24 -1.96 -4.70
C ASP A 144 -9.79 -2.73 -3.45
N ALA A 145 -10.27 -3.97 -3.32
CA ALA A 145 -9.88 -4.86 -2.25
C ALA A 145 -9.47 -6.21 -2.85
N PHE A 146 -8.29 -6.69 -2.47
CA PHE A 146 -7.75 -7.95 -2.97
C PHE A 146 -6.82 -8.59 -1.94
N ARG A 147 -6.70 -9.91 -1.98
CA ARG A 147 -5.76 -10.63 -1.12
C ARG A 147 -4.39 -10.68 -1.76
N SER A 148 -3.36 -10.30 -0.99
CA SER A 148 -1.96 -10.50 -1.37
C SER A 148 -1.38 -11.77 -0.76
N GLU A 149 -1.92 -12.19 0.39
CA GLU A 149 -1.57 -13.40 1.12
C GLU A 149 -2.87 -14.06 1.68
N PRO A 150 -2.84 -15.34 2.06
CA PRO A 150 -4.03 -16.00 2.62
C PRO A 150 -4.62 -15.29 3.85
N TYR A 151 -3.79 -14.54 4.57
CA TYR A 151 -4.12 -13.83 5.81
C TYR A 151 -4.20 -12.30 5.66
N PHE A 152 -3.92 -11.73 4.47
CA PHE A 152 -3.98 -10.30 4.20
C PHE A 152 -5.02 -9.95 3.13
N LEU A 153 -5.92 -9.04 3.47
CA LEU A 153 -6.80 -8.34 2.53
C LEU A 153 -6.38 -6.88 2.43
N GLU A 154 -5.85 -6.50 1.29
CA GLU A 154 -5.41 -5.14 0.99
C GLU A 154 -6.56 -4.30 0.48
N VAL A 155 -6.62 -3.05 0.91
CA VAL A 155 -7.59 -2.04 0.45
C VAL A 155 -6.81 -0.83 -0.05
N VAL A 156 -7.06 -0.46 -1.31
CA VAL A 156 -6.39 0.66 -2.00
C VAL A 156 -7.42 1.51 -2.75
N PRO A 157 -7.09 2.73 -3.17
CA PRO A 157 -7.96 3.52 -4.06
C PRO A 157 -8.25 2.77 -5.36
N CYS A 158 -9.47 2.91 -5.87
CA CYS A 158 -9.90 2.22 -7.09
C CYS A 158 -9.00 2.53 -8.29
N GLY A 159 -8.68 1.48 -9.05
CA GLY A 159 -7.84 1.54 -10.25
C GLY A 159 -6.34 1.67 -9.97
N VAL A 160 -5.92 1.66 -8.70
CA VAL A 160 -4.51 1.67 -8.33
C VAL A 160 -3.94 0.26 -8.41
N ASN A 161 -3.00 0.06 -9.29
CA ASN A 161 -2.17 -1.15 -9.37
C ASN A 161 -0.84 -0.80 -10.05
N LYS A 162 0.16 -1.67 -9.90
CA LYS A 162 1.51 -1.44 -10.45
C LYS A 162 1.50 -1.14 -11.94
N ALA A 163 0.65 -1.82 -12.73
CA ALA A 163 0.62 -1.67 -14.18
C ALA A 163 0.04 -0.32 -14.60
N ASN A 164 -1.12 0.07 -14.03
CA ASN A 164 -1.76 1.36 -14.35
C ASN A 164 -0.88 2.53 -13.92
N THR A 165 -0.29 2.45 -12.75
CA THR A 165 0.54 3.52 -12.20
C THR A 165 1.89 3.61 -12.92
N LEU A 166 2.48 2.48 -13.32
CA LEU A 166 3.65 2.48 -14.20
C LEU A 166 3.31 3.13 -15.55
N GLY A 167 2.14 2.83 -16.12
CA GLY A 167 1.66 3.48 -17.34
C GLY A 167 1.63 5.01 -17.22
N ALA A 168 1.10 5.54 -16.12
CA ALA A 168 1.10 6.99 -15.86
C ALA A 168 2.53 7.57 -15.74
N LEU A 169 3.46 6.82 -15.14
CA LEU A 169 4.87 7.22 -15.08
C LEU A 169 5.49 7.27 -16.48
N LEU A 170 5.23 6.26 -17.32
CA LEU A 170 5.76 6.22 -18.69
C LEU A 170 5.26 7.41 -19.52
N GLU A 171 3.98 7.74 -19.43
CA GLU A 171 3.40 8.94 -20.07
C GLU A 171 4.10 10.22 -19.60
N HIS A 172 4.29 10.37 -18.29
CA HIS A 172 5.00 11.50 -17.70
C HIS A 172 6.45 11.62 -18.19
N LEU A 173 7.11 10.49 -18.46
CA LEU A 173 8.50 10.45 -18.93
C LEU A 173 8.63 10.50 -20.45
N GLY A 174 7.53 10.46 -21.22
CA GLY A 174 7.52 10.37 -22.67
C GLY A 174 8.15 9.06 -23.19
N VAL A 175 7.99 7.95 -22.45
CA VAL A 175 8.52 6.61 -22.77
C VAL A 175 7.38 5.72 -23.21
N THR A 176 7.57 4.94 -24.28
CA THR A 176 6.57 3.99 -24.77
C THR A 176 6.72 2.63 -24.07
N ARG A 177 5.69 1.78 -24.17
CA ARG A 177 5.71 0.44 -23.54
C ARG A 177 6.77 -0.48 -24.16
N GLU A 178 7.05 -0.29 -25.44
CA GLU A 178 8.04 -1.05 -26.21
C GLU A 178 9.48 -0.77 -25.76
N GLU A 179 9.70 0.33 -25.03
CA GLU A 179 10.98 0.72 -24.45
C GLU A 179 11.17 0.23 -23.02
N VAL A 180 10.22 -0.57 -22.48
CA VAL A 180 10.24 -1.05 -21.10
C VAL A 180 10.57 -2.54 -21.02
N ILE A 181 11.43 -2.89 -20.08
CA ILE A 181 11.72 -4.28 -19.70
C ILE A 181 11.24 -4.46 -18.25
N ALA A 182 10.39 -5.44 -18.02
CA ALA A 182 9.98 -5.87 -16.69
C ALA A 182 10.69 -7.18 -16.33
N VAL A 183 11.21 -7.26 -15.11
CA VAL A 183 11.91 -8.43 -14.53
C VAL A 183 11.27 -8.84 -13.22
#